data_b91380f1668fc5b8751dad688ac7f106
#
_entry.id   b91380f1668fc5b8751dad688ac7f106
#
_cell.length_a   1.000
_cell.length_b   1.000
_cell.length_c   1.000
_cell.angle_alpha   90.00
_cell.angle_beta   90.00
_cell.angle_gamma   90.00
#
_symmetry.space_group_name_H-M   'P 1'
#
loop_
_entity.id
_entity.type
_entity.pdbx_description
1 polymer ?
#
loop_
_entity_poly.entity_id
_entity_poly.type
_entity_poly.pdbx_seq_one_letter_code
_entity_poly.pdbx_strand_id
1 'polypeptide(L)'
;TFGGEVIDTETGDVVWQRDADKRLTPASSTKVLTTAAATLALDENEKITTKVYRGANEKNVVIKAAGDVWMTHEQLDDLAEQISQNIDQVDGVFIDTSAWKGEPQAPGWDPENVDGGFVAPMEPAMLYGGRLGTTTGDVPRSHTPALDVAKQLGERLGASEAGMGSVAENAQEVASVDSAPLSDRAREMVRHSDNVMAEAIARELAVSRGKEASFEGDTQATLEVLREQGFDVEGVDIKDNSGLSAVSYTHLRAHET
;
A
#
# COMPACT_ATOMS: atom_id res chain seq x y z
N THR A 1 15.89 -17.96 -18.87
CA THR A 1 15.48 -17.22 -20.07
C THR A 1 15.79 -15.76 -19.87
N PHE A 2 16.33 -15.09 -20.88
CA PHE A 2 16.69 -13.66 -20.84
C PHE A 2 16.02 -12.98 -22.04
N GLY A 3 15.34 -11.86 -21.81
CA GLY A 3 14.81 -10.96 -22.82
C GLY A 3 15.36 -9.55 -22.61
N GLY A 4 15.50 -8.78 -23.67
CA GLY A 4 15.96 -7.40 -23.59
C GLY A 4 15.76 -6.65 -24.90
N GLU A 5 15.67 -5.33 -24.78
CA GLU A 5 15.59 -4.39 -25.87
C GLU A 5 16.42 -3.14 -25.55
N VAL A 6 17.10 -2.60 -26.54
CA VAL A 6 17.84 -1.34 -26.46
C VAL A 6 17.33 -0.42 -27.56
N ILE A 7 16.90 0.77 -27.15
CA ILE A 7 16.31 1.77 -28.04
C ILE A 7 17.18 3.01 -28.02
N ASP A 8 17.42 3.59 -29.18
CA ASP A 8 17.97 4.94 -29.28
C ASP A 8 16.91 5.95 -28.84
N THR A 9 17.17 6.68 -27.77
CA THR A 9 16.22 7.63 -27.20
C THR A 9 16.02 8.91 -28.01
N GLU A 10 16.90 9.20 -28.99
CA GLU A 10 16.78 10.36 -29.88
C GLU A 10 15.93 10.02 -31.12
N THR A 11 16.06 8.80 -31.65
CA THR A 11 15.39 8.39 -32.88
C THR A 11 14.19 7.47 -32.66
N GLY A 12 14.12 6.79 -31.51
CA GLY A 12 13.15 5.73 -31.25
C GLY A 12 13.53 4.37 -31.86
N ASP A 13 14.64 4.29 -32.59
CA ASP A 13 15.03 3.06 -33.28
C ASP A 13 15.46 1.96 -32.32
N VAL A 14 15.03 0.72 -32.57
CA VAL A 14 15.53 -0.45 -31.85
C VAL A 14 16.95 -0.78 -32.33
N VAL A 15 17.93 -0.55 -31.47
CA VAL A 15 19.35 -0.82 -31.73
C VAL A 15 19.68 -2.29 -31.53
N TRP A 16 19.03 -2.93 -30.59
CA TRP A 16 19.24 -4.34 -30.29
C TRP A 16 17.99 -4.90 -29.57
N GLN A 17 17.62 -6.16 -29.90
CA GLN A 17 16.57 -6.86 -29.20
C GLN A 17 16.86 -8.37 -29.13
N ARG A 18 16.39 -8.99 -28.07
CA ARG A 18 16.39 -10.44 -27.88
C ARG A 18 15.18 -10.86 -27.07
N ASP A 19 14.35 -11.73 -27.63
CA ASP A 19 13.14 -12.26 -26.97
C ASP A 19 12.26 -11.13 -26.37
N ALA A 20 12.20 -9.94 -27.02
CA ALA A 20 11.52 -8.76 -26.48
C ALA A 20 10.01 -8.95 -26.33
N ASP A 21 9.40 -9.75 -27.21
CA ASP A 21 7.97 -10.10 -27.18
C ASP A 21 7.67 -11.29 -26.26
N LYS A 22 8.70 -11.87 -25.65
CA LYS A 22 8.50 -13.02 -24.78
C LYS A 22 7.99 -12.60 -23.43
N ARG A 23 6.89 -13.19 -23.00
CA ARG A 23 6.36 -12.99 -21.65
C ARG A 23 7.30 -13.58 -20.60
N LEU A 24 7.77 -12.76 -19.72
CA LEU A 24 8.66 -13.09 -18.61
C LEU A 24 8.05 -12.63 -17.30
N THR A 25 8.44 -13.26 -16.21
CA THR A 25 8.10 -12.77 -14.85
C THR A 25 8.79 -11.44 -14.61
N PRO A 26 8.04 -10.34 -14.37
CA PRO A 26 8.60 -9.00 -14.31
C PRO A 26 9.40 -8.73 -13.03
N ALA A 27 9.13 -9.47 -11.95
CA ALA A 27 9.63 -9.14 -10.62
C ALA A 27 9.40 -7.66 -10.29
N SER A 28 10.28 -7.01 -9.55
CA SER A 28 10.14 -5.62 -9.12
C SER A 28 10.10 -4.58 -10.26
N SER A 29 10.31 -4.97 -11.52
CA SER A 29 10.06 -4.07 -12.65
C SER A 29 8.58 -3.72 -12.81
N THR A 30 7.67 -4.50 -12.26
CA THR A 30 6.23 -4.17 -12.15
C THR A 30 6.00 -2.82 -11.47
N LYS A 31 6.84 -2.44 -10.50
CA LYS A 31 6.73 -1.14 -9.81
C LYS A 31 6.88 0.06 -10.73
N VAL A 32 7.52 -0.11 -11.89
CA VAL A 32 7.56 0.95 -12.92
C VAL A 32 6.17 1.21 -13.48
N LEU A 33 5.39 0.15 -13.75
CA LEU A 33 4.01 0.27 -14.21
C LEU A 33 3.13 0.94 -13.15
N THR A 34 3.25 0.49 -11.90
CA THR A 34 2.52 1.04 -10.75
C THR A 34 2.84 2.52 -10.55
N THR A 35 4.13 2.88 -10.56
CA THR A 35 4.57 4.27 -10.40
C THR A 35 4.07 5.15 -11.54
N ALA A 36 4.21 4.69 -12.78
CA ALA A 36 3.74 5.43 -13.95
C ALA A 36 2.22 5.68 -13.86
N ALA A 37 1.43 4.65 -13.60
CA ALA A 37 -0.01 4.78 -13.48
C ALA A 37 -0.42 5.73 -12.33
N ALA A 38 0.22 5.62 -11.16
CA ALA A 38 -0.05 6.50 -10.03
C ALA A 38 0.31 7.97 -10.35
N THR A 39 1.48 8.22 -10.93
CA THR A 39 1.93 9.58 -11.30
C THR A 39 1.04 10.23 -12.37
N LEU A 40 0.47 9.43 -13.27
CA LEU A 40 -0.39 9.93 -14.34
C LEU A 40 -1.83 10.20 -13.89
N ALA A 41 -2.29 9.59 -12.81
CA ALA A 41 -3.70 9.63 -12.40
C ALA A 41 -3.98 10.22 -11.03
N LEU A 42 -2.99 10.32 -10.15
CA LEU A 42 -3.14 10.83 -8.78
C LEU A 42 -2.43 12.18 -8.59
N ASP A 43 -2.88 12.95 -7.61
CA ASP A 43 -2.17 14.17 -7.19
C ASP A 43 -0.93 13.80 -6.38
N GLU A 44 0.23 14.27 -6.80
CA GLU A 44 1.53 14.01 -6.14
C GLU A 44 1.59 14.51 -4.69
N ASN A 45 0.76 15.49 -4.34
CA ASN A 45 0.69 16.09 -3.00
C ASN A 45 -0.37 15.42 -2.10
N GLU A 46 -1.14 14.47 -2.64
CA GLU A 46 -2.18 13.80 -1.87
C GLU A 46 -1.61 13.02 -0.69
N LYS A 47 -2.29 13.16 0.45
CA LYS A 47 -1.96 12.48 1.69
C LYS A 47 -3.10 11.59 2.12
N ILE A 48 -2.77 10.52 2.81
CA ILE A 48 -3.73 9.64 3.44
C ILE A 48 -3.97 10.15 4.86
N THR A 49 -5.21 10.50 5.19
CA THR A 49 -5.58 10.92 6.55
C THR A 49 -6.12 9.73 7.33
N THR A 50 -5.39 9.30 8.35
CA THR A 50 -5.87 8.33 9.33
C THR A 50 -6.61 9.07 10.44
N LYS A 51 -7.85 8.68 10.70
CA LYS A 51 -8.74 9.33 11.67
C LYS A 51 -9.07 8.40 12.83
N VAL A 52 -9.27 8.98 14.00
CA VAL A 52 -9.72 8.25 15.19
C VAL A 52 -11.06 8.79 15.65
N TYR A 53 -11.97 7.91 15.91
CA TYR A 53 -13.33 8.23 16.35
C TYR A 53 -13.62 7.69 17.73
N ARG A 54 -14.53 8.36 18.45
CA ARG A 54 -15.07 7.85 19.71
C ARG A 54 -15.85 6.56 19.45
N GLY A 55 -15.60 5.54 20.24
CA GLY A 55 -16.31 4.26 20.16
C GLY A 55 -17.76 4.34 20.70
N ALA A 56 -18.51 3.26 20.55
CA ALA A 56 -19.84 3.14 21.13
C ALA A 56 -19.80 3.20 22.68
N ASN A 57 -18.73 2.70 23.29
CA ASN A 57 -18.38 3.00 24.67
C ASN A 57 -17.52 4.28 24.66
N GLU A 58 -17.90 5.28 25.45
CA GLU A 58 -17.25 6.60 25.49
C GLU A 58 -15.76 6.55 25.89
N LYS A 59 -15.33 5.47 26.54
CA LYS A 59 -13.93 5.22 26.88
C LYS A 59 -13.16 4.41 25.82
N ASN A 60 -13.81 4.07 24.73
CA ASN A 60 -13.15 3.38 23.62
C ASN A 60 -12.96 4.33 22.45
N VAL A 61 -11.90 4.07 21.67
CA VAL A 61 -11.67 4.76 20.40
C VAL A 61 -11.52 3.74 19.28
N VAL A 62 -11.87 4.16 18.06
CA VAL A 62 -11.75 3.35 16.85
C VAL A 62 -10.93 4.11 15.81
N ILE A 63 -9.81 3.55 15.43
CA ILE A 63 -8.98 4.04 14.32
C ILE A 63 -9.69 3.67 13.01
N LYS A 64 -9.96 4.63 12.15
CA LYS A 64 -10.40 4.40 10.78
C LYS A 64 -9.16 4.32 9.89
N ALA A 65 -8.72 3.11 9.60
CA ALA A 65 -7.61 2.87 8.70
C ALA A 65 -7.98 3.30 7.28
N ALA A 66 -7.09 4.05 6.63
CA ALA A 66 -7.35 4.66 5.33
C ALA A 66 -6.34 4.27 4.23
N GLY A 67 -5.34 3.45 4.57
CA GLY A 67 -4.31 2.99 3.63
C GLY A 67 -2.89 3.45 3.95
N ASP A 68 -2.66 4.16 5.06
CA ASP A 68 -1.31 4.52 5.49
C ASP A 68 -0.58 3.30 6.05
N VAL A 69 0.25 2.70 5.19
CA VAL A 69 1.07 1.52 5.54
C VAL A 69 2.45 1.91 6.06
N TRP A 70 2.73 3.21 6.18
CA TRP A 70 4.02 3.72 6.65
C TRP A 70 3.87 4.64 7.83
N MET A 71 2.85 4.40 8.66
CA MET A 71 2.67 5.14 9.91
C MET A 71 3.94 5.07 10.76
N THR A 72 4.24 6.17 11.44
CA THR A 72 5.41 6.29 12.30
C THR A 72 5.02 6.32 13.77
N HIS A 73 6.01 6.12 14.63
CA HIS A 73 5.80 6.27 16.08
C HIS A 73 5.38 7.69 16.46
N GLU A 74 5.93 8.69 15.76
CA GLU A 74 5.60 10.12 15.97
C GLU A 74 4.12 10.40 15.63
N GLN A 75 3.59 9.80 14.56
CA GLN A 75 2.16 9.91 14.25
C GLN A 75 1.28 9.26 15.32
N LEU A 76 1.71 8.13 15.89
CA LEU A 76 0.98 7.52 17.02
C LEU A 76 1.06 8.36 18.29
N ASP A 77 2.19 9.01 18.56
CA ASP A 77 2.36 9.92 19.69
C ASP A 77 1.44 11.15 19.53
N ASP A 78 1.36 11.72 18.33
CA ASP A 78 0.45 12.82 18.00
C ASP A 78 -1.03 12.42 18.15
N LEU A 79 -1.42 11.23 17.62
CA LEU A 79 -2.78 10.71 17.84
C LEU A 79 -3.10 10.54 19.33
N ALA A 80 -2.17 10.00 20.10
CA ALA A 80 -2.37 9.80 21.54
C ALA A 80 -2.52 11.13 22.29
N GLU A 81 -1.74 12.15 21.93
CA GLU A 81 -1.87 13.51 22.49
C GLU A 81 -3.25 14.12 22.18
N GLN A 82 -3.67 14.09 20.92
CA GLN A 82 -4.96 14.61 20.49
C GLN A 82 -6.13 13.89 21.19
N ILE A 83 -6.07 12.55 21.31
CA ILE A 83 -7.09 11.76 22.00
C ILE A 83 -7.15 12.15 23.47
N SER A 84 -6.01 12.29 24.16
CA SER A 84 -5.94 12.65 25.58
C SER A 84 -6.50 14.03 25.88
N GLN A 85 -6.52 14.94 24.90
CA GLN A 85 -7.16 16.26 25.04
C GLN A 85 -8.69 16.17 24.99
N ASN A 86 -9.26 15.07 24.48
CA ASN A 86 -10.69 14.87 24.26
C ASN A 86 -11.31 13.80 25.16
N ILE A 87 -10.49 12.88 25.70
CA ILE A 87 -10.92 11.73 26.49
C ILE A 87 -9.94 11.55 27.66
N ASP A 88 -10.42 11.69 28.90
CA ASP A 88 -9.59 11.60 30.10
C ASP A 88 -9.00 10.20 30.33
N GLN A 89 -9.72 9.16 29.96
CA GLN A 89 -9.30 7.77 30.13
C GLN A 89 -9.82 6.93 28.94
N VAL A 90 -8.91 6.22 28.30
CA VAL A 90 -9.21 5.26 27.22
C VAL A 90 -9.03 3.85 27.78
N ASP A 91 -10.08 3.03 27.72
CA ASP A 91 -10.06 1.64 28.15
C ASP A 91 -9.75 0.67 26.99
N GLY A 92 -10.15 1.03 25.75
CA GLY A 92 -9.95 0.20 24.58
C GLY A 92 -9.65 0.99 23.29
N VAL A 93 -8.73 0.45 22.49
CA VAL A 93 -8.39 0.96 21.14
C VAL A 93 -8.69 -0.10 20.10
N PHE A 94 -9.57 0.23 19.17
CA PHE A 94 -9.97 -0.67 18.08
C PHE A 94 -9.58 -0.11 16.73
N ILE A 95 -9.52 -0.96 15.70
CA ILE A 95 -9.20 -0.54 14.34
C ILE A 95 -10.22 -1.09 13.33
N ASP A 96 -10.72 -0.21 12.50
CA ASP A 96 -11.60 -0.48 11.37
C ASP A 96 -10.78 -0.55 10.08
N THR A 97 -10.69 -1.75 9.51
CA THR A 97 -9.94 -2.05 8.29
C THR A 97 -10.83 -2.14 7.04
N SER A 98 -12.08 -1.71 7.12
CA SER A 98 -13.07 -1.86 6.05
C SER A 98 -12.76 -1.09 4.76
N ALA A 99 -11.72 -0.23 4.76
CA ALA A 99 -11.27 0.50 3.58
C ALA A 99 -10.77 -0.40 2.47
N TRP A 100 -10.13 -1.52 2.81
CA TRP A 100 -9.63 -2.49 1.84
C TRP A 100 -10.46 -3.77 1.85
N LYS A 101 -10.44 -4.49 0.72
CA LYS A 101 -11.25 -5.67 0.48
C LYS A 101 -10.40 -6.83 -0.05
N GLY A 102 -10.99 -8.02 -0.04
CA GLY A 102 -10.36 -9.23 -0.56
C GLY A 102 -9.35 -9.84 0.39
N GLU A 103 -8.57 -10.77 -0.14
CA GLU A 103 -7.55 -11.48 0.62
C GLU A 103 -6.34 -10.57 0.92
N PRO A 104 -5.69 -10.74 2.07
CA PRO A 104 -4.54 -9.92 2.45
C PRO A 104 -3.24 -10.30 1.71
N GLN A 105 -3.25 -11.40 0.95
CA GLN A 105 -2.13 -11.87 0.15
C GLN A 105 -2.52 -12.04 -1.30
N ALA A 106 -1.64 -11.61 -2.21
CA ALA A 106 -1.90 -11.74 -3.64
C ALA A 106 -1.74 -13.20 -4.13
N PRO A 107 -2.44 -13.57 -5.20
CA PRO A 107 -2.21 -14.85 -5.86
C PRO A 107 -0.74 -15.02 -6.26
N GLY A 108 -0.14 -16.15 -5.89
CA GLY A 108 1.26 -16.48 -6.19
C GLY A 108 2.29 -15.88 -5.23
N TRP A 109 1.86 -15.23 -4.14
CA TRP A 109 2.76 -14.90 -3.04
C TRP A 109 3.05 -16.17 -2.21
N ASP A 110 4.31 -16.35 -1.85
CA ASP A 110 4.71 -17.36 -0.90
C ASP A 110 4.40 -16.87 0.53
N PRO A 111 3.67 -17.63 1.36
CA PRO A 111 3.42 -17.27 2.76
C PRO A 111 4.70 -16.99 3.56
N GLU A 112 5.83 -17.63 3.22
CA GLU A 112 7.12 -17.39 3.86
C GLU A 112 7.68 -15.98 3.60
N ASN A 113 7.15 -15.24 2.63
CA ASN A 113 7.56 -13.86 2.35
C ASN A 113 7.30 -12.90 3.52
N VAL A 114 6.35 -13.20 4.39
CA VAL A 114 6.07 -12.39 5.59
C VAL A 114 7.22 -12.52 6.58
N ASP A 115 7.59 -13.73 6.93
CA ASP A 115 8.70 -14.00 7.84
C ASP A 115 10.06 -13.71 7.18
N GLY A 116 10.14 -13.83 5.85
CA GLY A 116 11.29 -13.41 5.05
C GLY A 116 11.48 -11.90 4.96
N GLY A 117 10.50 -11.11 5.38
CA GLY A 117 10.59 -9.65 5.44
C GLY A 117 10.26 -8.93 4.12
N PHE A 118 9.80 -9.64 3.10
CA PHE A 118 9.58 -9.07 1.78
C PHE A 118 8.22 -8.37 1.65
N VAL A 119 7.22 -8.78 2.44
CA VAL A 119 5.87 -8.19 2.43
C VAL A 119 5.17 -8.48 3.76
N ALA A 120 4.17 -7.67 4.12
CA ALA A 120 3.20 -7.97 5.17
C ALA A 120 1.85 -8.35 4.53
N PRO A 121 0.94 -9.03 5.26
CA PRO A 121 -0.46 -9.10 4.87
C PRO A 121 -1.00 -7.69 4.62
N MET A 122 -1.65 -7.48 3.47
CA MET A 122 -2.09 -6.15 3.06
C MET A 122 -3.33 -5.72 3.86
N GLU A 123 -3.10 -4.86 4.83
CA GLU A 123 -4.10 -4.21 5.69
C GLU A 123 -3.95 -2.69 5.61
N PRO A 124 -5.04 -1.89 5.77
CA PRO A 124 -5.04 -0.45 5.45
C PRO A 124 -4.37 0.44 6.51
N ALA A 125 -3.65 -0.11 7.46
CA ALA A 125 -2.80 0.61 8.40
C ALA A 125 -1.64 -0.27 8.84
N MET A 126 -0.42 0.25 8.82
CA MET A 126 0.77 -0.46 9.27
C MET A 126 1.80 0.51 9.83
N LEU A 127 2.52 0.11 10.85
CA LEU A 127 3.75 0.80 11.26
C LEU A 127 4.89 0.33 10.37
N TYR A 128 5.53 1.24 9.66
CA TYR A 128 6.72 0.99 8.83
C TYR A 128 6.60 -0.23 7.90
N GLY A 129 5.45 -0.40 7.25
CA GLY A 129 5.18 -1.54 6.37
C GLY A 129 5.10 -2.89 7.10
N GLY A 130 4.69 -2.89 8.37
CA GLY A 130 4.57 -4.08 9.21
C GLY A 130 5.90 -4.62 9.75
N ARG A 131 7.02 -3.88 9.66
CA ARG A 131 8.34 -4.34 10.14
C ARG A 131 8.38 -4.57 11.64
N LEU A 132 9.05 -5.64 12.07
CA LEU A 132 9.23 -5.97 13.48
C LEU A 132 10.65 -5.60 13.94
N GLY A 133 10.73 -4.79 15.00
CA GLY A 133 12.00 -4.45 15.67
C GLY A 133 12.87 -3.40 14.97
N THR A 134 12.51 -2.95 13.77
CA THR A 134 13.20 -1.87 13.04
C THR A 134 12.23 -1.16 12.09
N THR A 135 12.65 -0.02 11.58
CA THR A 135 11.85 0.80 10.65
C THR A 135 12.21 0.60 9.18
N THR A 136 13.32 -0.09 8.88
CA THR A 136 13.84 -0.26 7.52
C THR A 136 14.40 -1.66 7.30
N GLY A 137 14.66 -2.02 6.04
CA GLY A 137 15.29 -3.28 5.63
C GLY A 137 14.32 -4.45 5.49
N ASP A 138 14.87 -5.58 5.04
CA ASP A 138 14.16 -6.85 4.93
C ASP A 138 14.27 -7.60 6.25
N VAL A 139 13.27 -7.43 7.08
CA VAL A 139 13.14 -8.04 8.40
C VAL A 139 11.75 -8.66 8.50
N PRO A 140 11.55 -9.66 9.37
CA PRO A 140 10.24 -10.26 9.56
C PRO A 140 9.14 -9.20 9.72
N ARG A 141 7.99 -9.44 9.09
CA ARG A 141 6.84 -8.55 9.15
C ARG A 141 5.76 -9.12 10.08
N SER A 142 4.95 -8.25 10.59
CA SER A 142 3.77 -8.64 11.36
C SER A 142 2.78 -9.42 10.51
N HIS A 143 2.17 -10.44 11.10
CA HIS A 143 1.04 -11.16 10.51
C HIS A 143 -0.31 -10.46 10.77
N THR A 144 -0.33 -9.42 11.61
CA THR A 144 -1.52 -8.63 11.99
C THR A 144 -1.19 -7.14 12.08
N PRO A 145 -0.69 -6.51 10.99
CA PRO A 145 -0.09 -5.19 11.08
C PRO A 145 -1.07 -4.10 11.52
N ALA A 146 -2.35 -4.17 11.13
CA ALA A 146 -3.35 -3.19 11.58
C ALA A 146 -3.66 -3.34 13.07
N LEU A 147 -3.78 -4.57 13.57
CA LEU A 147 -3.97 -4.81 15.00
C LEU A 147 -2.78 -4.28 15.81
N ASP A 148 -1.57 -4.35 15.29
CA ASP A 148 -0.39 -3.82 15.97
C ASP A 148 -0.42 -2.29 16.07
N VAL A 149 -0.98 -1.58 15.08
CA VAL A 149 -1.24 -0.13 15.17
C VAL A 149 -2.19 0.16 16.35
N ALA A 150 -3.28 -0.61 16.48
CA ALA A 150 -4.23 -0.43 17.59
C ALA A 150 -3.58 -0.71 18.96
N LYS A 151 -2.77 -1.77 19.07
CA LYS A 151 -2.03 -2.11 20.29
C LYS A 151 -1.04 -1.01 20.67
N GLN A 152 -0.24 -0.56 19.70
CA GLN A 152 0.77 0.47 19.93
C GLN A 152 0.17 1.83 20.32
N LEU A 153 -1.00 2.19 19.76
CA LEU A 153 -1.73 3.38 20.21
C LEU A 153 -2.34 3.14 21.60
N GLY A 154 -2.85 1.93 21.86
CA GLY A 154 -3.39 1.56 23.18
C GLY A 154 -2.36 1.63 24.30
N GLU A 155 -1.12 1.18 24.04
CA GLU A 155 0.01 1.30 24.99
C GLU A 155 0.28 2.76 25.39
N ARG A 156 0.22 3.70 24.44
CA ARG A 156 0.42 5.13 24.67
C ARG A 156 -0.69 5.77 25.52
N LEU A 157 -1.91 5.25 25.36
CA LEU A 157 -3.10 5.73 26.07
C LEU A 157 -3.35 5.01 27.40
N GLY A 158 -2.53 3.98 27.72
CA GLY A 158 -2.74 3.13 28.88
C GLY A 158 -4.01 2.27 28.80
N ALA A 159 -4.50 1.99 27.59
CA ALA A 159 -5.66 1.15 27.36
C ALA A 159 -5.35 -0.32 27.68
N SER A 160 -6.33 -1.01 28.25
CA SER A 160 -6.22 -2.43 28.61
C SER A 160 -6.63 -3.39 27.49
N GLU A 161 -7.31 -2.87 26.46
CA GLU A 161 -7.86 -3.66 25.36
C GLU A 161 -7.46 -3.06 24.02
N ALA A 162 -7.11 -3.93 23.05
CA ALA A 162 -6.92 -3.56 21.66
C ALA A 162 -7.51 -4.65 20.76
N GLY A 163 -8.16 -4.26 19.65
CA GLY A 163 -8.83 -5.22 18.80
C GLY A 163 -9.29 -4.65 17.46
N MET A 164 -9.97 -5.51 16.71
CA MET A 164 -10.68 -5.09 15.49
C MET A 164 -12.02 -4.47 15.88
N GLY A 165 -12.48 -3.47 15.13
CA GLY A 165 -13.72 -2.77 15.39
C GLY A 165 -14.27 -2.10 14.15
N SER A 166 -15.35 -1.36 14.31
CA SER A 166 -15.95 -0.57 13.24
C SER A 166 -16.34 0.80 13.75
N VAL A 167 -16.15 1.83 12.93
CA VAL A 167 -16.59 3.19 13.23
C VAL A 167 -18.10 3.27 13.06
N ALA A 168 -18.80 3.77 14.09
CA ALA A 168 -20.24 4.00 14.00
C ALA A 168 -20.56 5.17 13.06
N GLU A 169 -21.74 5.16 12.44
CA GLU A 169 -22.13 6.10 11.37
C GLU A 169 -22.02 7.59 11.79
N ASN A 170 -22.30 7.90 13.06
CA ASN A 170 -22.25 9.28 13.56
C ASN A 170 -21.20 9.46 14.67
N ALA A 171 -20.13 8.66 14.65
CA ALA A 171 -19.08 8.74 15.64
C ALA A 171 -18.35 10.10 15.56
N GLN A 172 -18.01 10.66 16.71
CA GLN A 172 -17.26 11.89 16.81
C GLN A 172 -15.77 11.62 16.48
N GLU A 173 -15.22 12.36 15.54
CA GLU A 173 -13.76 12.39 15.32
C GLU A 173 -13.08 13.06 16.52
N VAL A 174 -12.02 12.42 17.03
CA VAL A 174 -11.27 12.89 18.21
C VAL A 174 -9.79 13.12 17.91
N ALA A 175 -9.27 12.55 16.83
CA ALA A 175 -7.90 12.75 16.39
C ALA A 175 -7.74 12.43 14.92
N SER A 176 -6.71 12.99 14.28
CA SER A 176 -6.31 12.64 12.91
C SER A 176 -4.83 12.95 12.66
N VAL A 177 -4.22 12.16 11.77
CA VAL A 177 -2.86 12.40 11.28
C VAL A 177 -2.79 12.11 9.79
N ASP A 178 -1.90 12.82 9.09
CA ASP A 178 -1.65 12.65 7.67
C ASP A 178 -0.37 11.85 7.42
N SER A 179 -0.39 11.03 6.36
CA SER A 179 0.80 10.41 5.80
C SER A 179 1.72 11.44 5.15
N ALA A 180 2.92 11.01 4.73
CA ALA A 180 3.70 11.73 3.75
C ALA A 180 2.92 11.86 2.41
N PRO A 181 3.21 12.90 1.58
CA PRO A 181 2.58 13.04 0.27
C PRO A 181 2.92 11.87 -0.67
N LEU A 182 2.08 11.63 -1.66
CA LEU A 182 2.23 10.53 -2.62
C LEU A 182 3.62 10.54 -3.28
N SER A 183 4.12 11.72 -3.66
CA SER A 183 5.44 11.88 -4.29
C SER A 183 6.58 11.32 -3.44
N ASP A 184 6.54 11.53 -2.11
CA ASP A 184 7.56 11.01 -1.20
C ASP A 184 7.39 9.50 -0.98
N ARG A 185 6.15 9.03 -0.82
CA ARG A 185 5.84 7.60 -0.68
C ARG A 185 6.23 6.80 -1.93
N ALA A 186 5.95 7.33 -3.13
CA ALA A 186 6.33 6.72 -4.39
C ALA A 186 7.87 6.70 -4.58
N ARG A 187 8.56 7.78 -4.19
CA ARG A 187 10.03 7.86 -4.22
C ARG A 187 10.67 6.79 -3.31
N GLU A 188 10.19 6.66 -2.08
CA GLU A 188 10.66 5.64 -1.14
C GLU A 188 10.37 4.22 -1.65
N MET A 189 9.18 4.00 -2.19
CA MET A 189 8.79 2.72 -2.80
C MET A 189 9.75 2.30 -3.91
N VAL A 190 10.05 3.19 -4.86
CA VAL A 190 10.96 2.89 -5.98
C VAL A 190 12.39 2.73 -5.49
N ARG A 191 12.87 3.61 -4.60
CA ARG A 191 14.23 3.62 -4.08
C ARG A 191 14.60 2.35 -3.34
N HIS A 192 13.67 1.84 -2.52
CA HIS A 192 13.87 0.66 -1.70
C HIS A 192 13.19 -0.59 -2.24
N SER A 193 12.53 -0.47 -3.40
CA SER A 193 11.75 -1.57 -4.00
C SER A 193 10.71 -2.16 -3.02
N ASP A 194 10.06 -1.30 -2.23
CA ASP A 194 9.14 -1.71 -1.18
C ASP A 194 7.84 -2.29 -1.74
N ASN A 195 7.57 -3.56 -1.45
CA ASN A 195 6.41 -4.26 -1.98
C ASN A 195 5.11 -3.79 -1.32
N VAL A 196 5.12 -3.57 0.01
CA VAL A 196 3.94 -3.11 0.75
C VAL A 196 3.48 -1.73 0.26
N MET A 197 4.42 -0.81 0.07
CA MET A 197 4.11 0.53 -0.43
C MET A 197 3.59 0.50 -1.87
N ALA A 198 4.11 -0.39 -2.72
CA ALA A 198 3.64 -0.55 -4.10
C ALA A 198 2.16 -0.98 -4.15
N GLU A 199 1.80 -1.95 -3.33
CA GLU A 199 0.40 -2.39 -3.24
C GLU A 199 -0.51 -1.31 -2.63
N ALA A 200 -0.04 -0.57 -1.62
CA ALA A 200 -0.83 0.50 -1.01
C ALA A 200 -1.12 1.64 -2.00
N ILE A 201 -0.12 2.08 -2.77
CA ILE A 201 -0.30 3.12 -3.81
C ILE A 201 -1.26 2.62 -4.90
N ALA A 202 -1.19 1.36 -5.28
CA ALA A 202 -2.13 0.78 -6.25
C ALA A 202 -3.57 0.74 -5.72
N ARG A 203 -3.78 0.54 -4.41
CA ARG A 203 -5.11 0.65 -3.79
C ARG A 203 -5.67 2.06 -3.83
N GLU A 204 -4.83 3.08 -3.59
CA GLU A 204 -5.23 4.48 -3.78
C GLU A 204 -5.67 4.73 -5.23
N LEU A 205 -4.90 4.22 -6.19
CA LEU A 205 -5.25 4.32 -7.61
C LEU A 205 -6.59 3.62 -7.91
N ALA A 206 -6.81 2.42 -7.40
CA ALA A 206 -8.08 1.70 -7.58
C ALA A 206 -9.27 2.50 -7.04
N VAL A 207 -9.15 3.03 -5.82
CA VAL A 207 -10.20 3.86 -5.20
C VAL A 207 -10.47 5.12 -6.02
N SER A 208 -9.43 5.83 -6.48
CA SER A 208 -9.58 7.02 -7.31
C SER A 208 -10.30 6.75 -8.64
N ARG A 209 -10.21 5.51 -9.14
CA ARG A 209 -10.87 5.03 -10.35
C ARG A 209 -12.25 4.38 -10.08
N GLY A 210 -12.75 4.49 -8.84
CA GLY A 210 -14.03 3.90 -8.44
C GLY A 210 -14.03 2.36 -8.41
N LYS A 211 -12.85 1.75 -8.31
CA LYS A 211 -12.69 0.30 -8.17
C LYS A 211 -12.55 -0.09 -6.70
N GLU A 212 -12.73 -1.37 -6.45
CA GLU A 212 -12.49 -1.93 -5.13
C GLU A 212 -10.98 -1.91 -4.80
N ALA A 213 -10.65 -1.54 -3.57
CA ALA A 213 -9.28 -1.61 -3.06
C ALA A 213 -8.92 -3.06 -2.74
N SER A 214 -8.64 -3.84 -3.76
CA SER A 214 -8.29 -5.26 -3.75
C SER A 214 -7.23 -5.53 -4.82
N PHE A 215 -6.52 -6.65 -4.77
CA PHE A 215 -5.50 -6.98 -5.78
C PHE A 215 -6.06 -6.98 -7.21
N GLU A 216 -7.31 -7.43 -7.39
CA GLU A 216 -7.96 -7.40 -8.69
C GLU A 216 -8.27 -5.97 -9.14
N GLY A 217 -8.87 -5.15 -8.25
CA GLY A 217 -9.18 -3.75 -8.55
C GLY A 217 -7.92 -2.92 -8.82
N ASP A 218 -6.86 -3.16 -8.06
CA ASP A 218 -5.57 -2.46 -8.16
C ASP A 218 -4.88 -2.72 -9.51
N THR A 219 -4.77 -3.98 -9.89
CA THR A 219 -4.13 -4.38 -11.17
C THR A 219 -4.94 -3.91 -12.36
N GLN A 220 -6.27 -3.98 -12.29
CA GLN A 220 -7.16 -3.41 -13.31
C GLN A 220 -6.96 -1.90 -13.45
N ALA A 221 -6.94 -1.15 -12.33
CA ALA A 221 -6.76 0.30 -12.35
C ALA A 221 -5.41 0.69 -12.96
N THR A 222 -4.33 -0.01 -12.59
CA THR A 222 -2.99 0.23 -13.12
C THR A 222 -2.97 0.05 -14.65
N LEU A 223 -3.48 -1.07 -15.15
CA LEU A 223 -3.48 -1.34 -16.59
C LEU A 223 -4.44 -0.44 -17.38
N GLU A 224 -5.57 -0.04 -16.78
CA GLU A 224 -6.49 0.92 -17.41
C GLU A 224 -5.85 2.29 -17.61
N VAL A 225 -5.24 2.84 -16.56
CA VAL A 225 -4.57 4.15 -16.64
C VAL A 225 -3.48 4.14 -17.71
N LEU A 226 -2.64 3.11 -17.72
CA LEU A 226 -1.58 2.99 -18.73
C LEU A 226 -2.16 2.91 -20.14
N ARG A 227 -3.21 2.13 -20.36
CA ARG A 227 -3.89 2.01 -21.67
C ARG A 227 -4.50 3.34 -22.11
N GLU A 228 -5.16 4.07 -21.21
CA GLU A 228 -5.75 5.39 -21.50
C GLU A 228 -4.69 6.42 -21.90
N GLN A 229 -3.47 6.27 -21.41
CA GLN A 229 -2.33 7.13 -21.74
C GLN A 229 -1.55 6.66 -22.99
N GLY A 230 -2.07 5.64 -23.69
CA GLY A 230 -1.49 5.16 -24.94
C GLY A 230 -0.40 4.11 -24.81
N PHE A 231 -0.11 3.62 -23.61
CA PHE A 231 0.82 2.51 -23.45
C PHE A 231 0.17 1.19 -23.87
N ASP A 232 0.93 0.37 -24.59
CA ASP A 232 0.48 -0.99 -24.89
C ASP A 232 0.64 -1.90 -23.68
N VAL A 233 -0.47 -2.37 -23.20
CA VAL A 233 -0.57 -3.33 -22.11
C VAL A 233 -1.16 -4.67 -22.59
N GLU A 234 -1.20 -4.88 -23.92
CA GLU A 234 -1.70 -6.15 -24.47
C GLU A 234 -0.80 -7.31 -24.03
N GLY A 235 -1.41 -8.31 -23.42
CA GLY A 235 -0.68 -9.47 -22.92
C GLY A 235 0.06 -9.29 -21.60
N VAL A 236 -0.02 -8.11 -20.98
CA VAL A 236 0.41 -7.91 -19.60
C VAL A 236 -0.60 -8.55 -18.67
N ASP A 237 -0.15 -9.45 -17.82
CA ASP A 237 -0.96 -10.13 -16.80
C ASP A 237 -0.24 -10.04 -15.46
N ILE A 238 -0.61 -9.05 -14.65
CA ILE A 238 -0.08 -8.83 -13.32
C ILE A 238 -1.11 -9.24 -12.27
N LYS A 239 -0.66 -9.88 -11.21
CA LYS A 239 -1.51 -10.34 -10.07
C LYS A 239 -1.33 -9.48 -8.83
N ASP A 240 -0.33 -8.61 -8.87
CA ASP A 240 0.01 -7.62 -7.86
C ASP A 240 0.67 -6.41 -8.53
N ASN A 241 0.92 -5.37 -7.76
CA ASN A 241 1.55 -4.13 -8.23
C ASN A 241 3.02 -3.99 -7.77
N SER A 242 3.50 -4.92 -6.98
CA SER A 242 4.89 -4.99 -6.51
C SER A 242 5.78 -5.86 -7.40
N GLY A 243 5.19 -6.84 -8.10
CA GLY A 243 5.91 -7.86 -8.87
C GLY A 243 6.48 -8.98 -7.99
N LEU A 244 6.01 -9.12 -6.76
CA LEU A 244 6.39 -10.22 -5.87
C LEU A 244 5.72 -11.54 -6.31
N SER A 245 4.56 -11.45 -6.99
CA SER A 245 3.82 -12.60 -7.48
C SER A 245 4.61 -13.37 -8.55
N ALA A 246 4.89 -14.64 -8.29
CA ALA A 246 5.59 -15.54 -9.22
C ALA A 246 4.74 -15.91 -10.45
N VAL A 247 3.46 -15.56 -10.46
CA VAL A 247 2.52 -15.86 -11.55
C VAL A 247 2.12 -14.64 -12.38
N SER A 248 2.79 -13.51 -12.17
CA SER A 248 2.68 -12.31 -13.02
C SER A 248 3.56 -12.44 -14.26
N TYR A 249 3.07 -11.92 -15.39
CA TYR A 249 3.80 -11.94 -16.66
C TYR A 249 3.66 -10.62 -17.41
N THR A 250 4.76 -10.15 -18.02
CA THR A 250 4.79 -8.99 -18.93
C THR A 250 5.82 -9.20 -20.03
N HIS A 251 5.78 -8.39 -21.09
CA HIS A 251 6.80 -8.32 -22.14
C HIS A 251 7.57 -6.99 -22.07
N LEU A 252 8.72 -6.93 -22.76
CA LEU A 252 9.63 -5.80 -22.73
C LEU A 252 9.53 -4.89 -23.96
N ARG A 253 8.49 -5.07 -24.80
CA ARG A 253 8.33 -4.31 -26.04
C ARG A 253 8.09 -2.83 -25.72
N ALA A 254 8.98 -1.98 -26.22
CA ALA A 254 8.73 -0.55 -26.29
C ALA A 254 7.79 -0.27 -27.46
N HIS A 255 6.87 0.67 -27.29
CA HIS A 255 5.98 1.10 -28.34
C HIS A 255 6.58 2.27 -29.09
N GLU A 256 6.53 2.14 -30.42
CA GLU A 256 6.60 3.28 -31.31
C GLU A 256 5.34 4.14 -31.07
N THR A 257 5.52 5.31 -30.50
CA THR A 257 4.50 6.35 -30.41
C THR A 257 4.68 7.34 -31.56
#